data_1e9d2f611f7dceb33c74b79f6deb2c11
#
_entry.id   1e9d2f611f7dceb33c74b79f6deb2c11
#
_cell.length_a   1.000
_cell.length_b   1.000
_cell.length_c   1.000
_cell.angle_alpha   90.00
_cell.angle_beta   90.00
_cell.angle_gamma   90.00
#
_symmetry.space_group_name_H-M   'P 1'
#
loop_
_entity.id
_entity.type
_entity.pdbx_description
1 polymer ?
#
loop_
_entity_poly.entity_id
_entity_poly.type
_entity_poly.pdbx_seq_one_letter_code
_entity_poly.pdbx_strand_id
1 'polypeptide(L)'
;MVSTGAANRRRGSQYETDLVDYFRKRKWDTERMRLSGNLDEGDIVVRLDQDHRLVVEAKSGKNIRPRFWFEEEAVPEAKNYAKRRSLLTEEVIPILAMKTHGKSIGKSLVTIDLDTFSYLLERSYHG
;
A
#
# COMPACT_ATOMS: atom_id res chain seq x y z
N MET A 1 -14.71 25.73 -11.62
CA MET A 1 -13.39 25.84 -10.98
C MET A 1 -12.61 24.52 -11.04
N VAL A 2 -11.40 24.62 -11.48
CA VAL A 2 -10.56 23.43 -11.63
C VAL A 2 -9.93 23.07 -10.30
N SER A 3 -9.90 21.78 -10.00
CA SER A 3 -9.18 21.25 -8.86
C SER A 3 -7.69 21.51 -9.02
N THR A 4 -7.07 22.09 -8.03
CA THR A 4 -5.64 22.40 -8.08
C THR A 4 -4.82 21.15 -7.71
N GLY A 5 -3.56 21.12 -8.15
CA GLY A 5 -2.63 20.09 -7.72
C GLY A 5 -2.46 20.06 -6.21
N ALA A 6 -2.53 21.23 -5.55
CA ALA A 6 -2.45 21.31 -4.09
C ALA A 6 -3.63 20.62 -3.42
N ALA A 7 -4.86 20.80 -3.93
CA ALA A 7 -6.04 20.11 -3.38
C ALA A 7 -5.96 18.61 -3.57
N ASN A 8 -5.48 18.15 -4.73
CA ASN A 8 -5.30 16.73 -5.00
C ASN A 8 -4.24 16.12 -4.09
N ARG A 9 -3.15 16.82 -3.85
CA ARG A 9 -2.10 16.36 -2.94
C ARG A 9 -2.61 16.24 -1.51
N ARG A 10 -3.43 17.20 -1.06
CA ARG A 10 -4.02 17.14 0.29
C ARG A 10 -4.94 15.94 0.46
N ARG A 11 -5.77 15.64 -0.54
CA ARG A 11 -6.66 14.46 -0.50
C ARG A 11 -5.87 13.17 -0.47
N GLY A 12 -4.83 13.08 -1.29
CA GLY A 12 -3.94 11.90 -1.30
C GLY A 12 -3.23 11.73 0.02
N SER A 13 -2.68 12.81 0.57
CA SER A 13 -1.99 12.79 1.86
C SER A 13 -2.93 12.41 3.00
N GLN A 14 -4.18 12.91 2.97
CA GLN A 14 -5.18 12.57 3.98
C GLN A 14 -5.54 11.09 3.91
N TYR A 15 -5.71 10.54 2.70
CA TYR A 15 -6.01 9.12 2.54
C TYR A 15 -4.88 8.26 3.11
N GLU A 16 -3.63 8.62 2.86
CA GLU A 16 -2.48 7.88 3.41
C GLU A 16 -2.48 7.94 4.93
N THR A 17 -2.74 9.11 5.52
CA THR A 17 -2.86 9.26 6.96
C THR A 17 -3.97 8.37 7.52
N ASP A 18 -5.12 8.35 6.87
CA ASP A 18 -6.26 7.54 7.30
C ASP A 18 -5.95 6.05 7.24
N LEU A 19 -5.21 5.59 6.22
CA LEU A 19 -4.78 4.20 6.12
C LEU A 19 -3.80 3.84 7.24
N VAL A 20 -2.83 4.70 7.52
CA VAL A 20 -1.88 4.46 8.62
C VAL A 20 -2.62 4.34 9.94
N ASP A 21 -3.54 5.25 10.21
CA ASP A 21 -4.34 5.22 11.44
C ASP A 21 -5.18 3.96 11.52
N TYR A 22 -5.77 3.52 10.41
CA TYR A 22 -6.55 2.30 10.35
C TYR A 22 -5.74 1.09 10.78
N PHE A 23 -4.53 0.93 10.22
CA PHE A 23 -3.66 -0.19 10.58
C PHE A 23 -3.16 -0.09 12.02
N ARG A 24 -2.75 1.10 12.47
CA ARG A 24 -2.24 1.32 13.83
C ARG A 24 -3.29 1.01 14.89
N LYS A 25 -4.55 1.36 14.64
CA LYS A 25 -5.65 1.03 15.56
C LYS A 25 -5.82 -0.47 15.73
N ARG A 26 -5.41 -1.26 14.73
CA ARG A 26 -5.44 -2.72 14.76
C ARG A 26 -4.11 -3.32 15.22
N LYS A 27 -3.24 -2.50 15.79
CA LYS A 27 -1.97 -2.91 16.39
C LYS A 27 -0.93 -3.39 15.37
N TRP A 28 -1.06 -2.95 14.10
CA TRP A 28 -0.03 -3.21 13.10
C TRP A 28 1.01 -2.11 13.13
N ASP A 29 2.29 -2.48 13.15
CA ASP A 29 3.41 -1.56 13.06
C ASP A 29 3.45 -0.96 11.64
N THR A 30 3.04 0.28 11.53
CA THR A 30 2.79 0.94 10.25
C THR A 30 3.43 2.33 10.24
N GLU A 31 4.05 2.68 9.12
CA GLU A 31 4.53 4.04 8.94
C GLU A 31 4.36 4.49 7.49
N ARG A 32 4.30 5.81 7.31
CA ARG A 32 4.33 6.41 5.98
C ARG A 32 5.77 6.39 5.48
N MET A 33 5.90 6.06 4.19
CA MET A 33 7.19 6.12 3.52
C MET A 33 7.39 7.52 2.95
N ARG A 34 8.62 8.00 3.03
CA ARG A 34 9.01 9.21 2.35
C ARG A 34 9.82 8.83 1.12
N LEU A 35 9.60 9.56 0.03
CA LEU A 35 10.43 9.38 -1.15
C LEU A 35 11.89 9.67 -0.77
N SER A 36 12.77 8.73 -1.04
CA SER A 36 14.19 8.84 -0.75
C SER A 36 14.97 8.57 -2.03
N GLY A 37 15.66 9.59 -2.52
CA GLY A 37 16.39 9.49 -3.78
C GLY A 37 15.43 9.36 -4.95
N ASN A 38 15.81 8.54 -5.94
CA ASN A 38 15.06 8.38 -7.18
C ASN A 38 14.20 7.12 -7.20
N LEU A 39 14.22 6.30 -6.14
CA LEU A 39 13.47 5.07 -6.11
C LEU A 39 12.22 5.23 -5.25
N ASP A 40 11.07 4.99 -5.86
CA ASP A 40 9.81 4.97 -5.15
C ASP A 40 9.64 3.60 -4.47
N GLU A 41 9.43 3.62 -3.16
CA GLU A 41 9.28 2.43 -2.33
C GLU A 41 7.84 2.27 -1.81
N GLY A 42 6.89 3.00 -2.41
CA GLY A 42 5.50 2.98 -2.00
C GLY A 42 5.16 4.08 -0.99
N ASP A 43 3.92 4.12 -0.58
CA ASP A 43 3.41 5.18 0.29
C ASP A 43 3.45 4.80 1.77
N ILE A 44 3.19 3.52 2.07
CA ILE A 44 3.04 3.03 3.44
C ILE A 44 3.70 1.67 3.54
N VAL A 45 4.36 1.40 4.67
CA VAL A 45 4.84 0.06 4.98
C VAL A 45 4.17 -0.43 6.26
N VAL A 46 3.73 -1.70 6.24
CA VAL A 46 3.20 -2.40 7.40
C VAL A 46 4.11 -3.58 7.69
N ARG A 47 4.70 -3.59 8.87
CA ARG A 47 5.58 -4.67 9.29
C ARG A 47 4.73 -5.77 9.90
N LEU A 48 4.67 -6.92 9.21
CA LEU A 48 3.84 -8.05 9.64
C LEU A 48 4.54 -8.87 10.71
N ASP A 49 5.82 -9.10 10.53
CA ASP A 49 6.70 -9.76 11.48
C ASP A 49 8.13 -9.32 11.18
N GLN A 50 9.12 -10.01 11.75
CA GLN A 50 10.52 -9.65 11.60
C GLN A 50 10.98 -9.66 10.16
N ASP A 51 10.42 -10.54 9.34
CA ASP A 51 10.90 -10.77 7.98
C ASP A 51 9.92 -10.30 6.89
N HIS A 52 8.65 -10.04 7.22
CA HIS A 52 7.62 -9.77 6.22
C HIS A 52 7.06 -8.36 6.33
N ARG A 53 6.87 -7.73 5.16
CA ARG A 53 6.34 -6.36 5.03
C ARG A 53 5.22 -6.33 4.00
N LEU A 54 4.21 -5.52 4.26
CA LEU A 54 3.32 -5.04 3.20
C LEU A 54 3.84 -3.68 2.76
N VAL A 55 3.98 -3.49 1.46
CA VAL A 55 4.25 -2.18 0.88
C VAL A 55 2.99 -1.75 0.15
N VAL A 56 2.39 -0.67 0.61
CA VAL A 56 1.08 -0.22 0.16
C VAL A 56 1.24 1.00 -0.74
N GLU A 57 0.70 0.90 -1.94
CA GLU A 57 0.48 2.04 -2.83
C GLU A 57 -0.95 2.51 -2.64
N ALA A 58 -1.15 3.78 -2.31
CA ALA A 58 -2.46 4.34 -1.97
C ALA A 58 -2.96 5.25 -3.09
N LYS A 59 -4.17 5.01 -3.56
CA LYS A 59 -4.81 5.80 -4.62
C LYS A 59 -6.16 6.31 -4.14
N SER A 60 -6.34 7.65 -4.16
CA SER A 60 -7.57 8.29 -3.71
C SER A 60 -8.41 8.86 -4.84
N GLY A 61 -7.95 8.79 -6.08
CA GLY A 61 -8.68 9.31 -7.24
C GLY A 61 -9.93 8.49 -7.57
N LYS A 62 -10.87 9.12 -8.29
CA LYS A 62 -12.14 8.47 -8.64
C LYS A 62 -12.04 7.55 -9.86
N ASN A 63 -11.13 7.87 -10.78
CA ASN A 63 -10.92 7.06 -11.98
C ASN A 63 -9.94 5.95 -11.66
N ILE A 64 -10.45 4.77 -11.36
CA ILE A 64 -9.62 3.68 -10.89
C ILE A 64 -9.06 2.85 -12.04
N ARG A 65 -7.78 2.48 -11.91
CA ARG A 65 -7.05 1.66 -12.87
C ARG A 65 -6.30 0.56 -12.09
N PRO A 66 -7.01 -0.38 -11.47
CA PRO A 66 -6.39 -1.27 -10.48
C PRO A 66 -5.27 -2.13 -11.05
N ARG A 67 -5.45 -2.71 -12.23
CA ARG A 67 -4.40 -3.55 -12.81
C ARG A 67 -3.15 -2.76 -13.16
N PHE A 68 -3.33 -1.58 -13.78
CA PHE A 68 -2.20 -0.72 -14.14
C PHE A 68 -1.43 -0.27 -12.90
N TRP A 69 -2.16 0.25 -11.91
CA TRP A 69 -1.52 0.73 -10.67
C TRP A 69 -0.82 -0.39 -9.91
N PHE A 70 -1.42 -1.59 -9.90
CA PHE A 70 -0.79 -2.71 -9.23
C PHE A 70 0.49 -3.15 -9.94
N GLU A 71 0.41 -3.39 -11.25
CA GLU A 71 1.53 -3.92 -12.02
C GLU A 71 2.66 -2.90 -12.24
N GLU A 72 2.28 -1.63 -12.47
CA GLU A 72 3.26 -0.61 -12.87
C GLU A 72 3.73 0.26 -11.70
N GLU A 73 3.05 0.23 -10.56
CA GLU A 73 3.43 1.04 -9.40
C GLU A 73 3.65 0.18 -8.17
N ALA A 74 2.63 -0.52 -7.68
CA ALA A 74 2.73 -1.27 -6.42
C ALA A 74 3.83 -2.34 -6.46
N VAL A 75 3.86 -3.15 -7.50
CA VAL A 75 4.85 -4.24 -7.62
C VAL A 75 6.28 -3.69 -7.74
N PRO A 76 6.58 -2.73 -8.63
CA PRO A 76 7.94 -2.18 -8.70
C PRO A 76 8.38 -1.51 -7.40
N GLU A 77 7.47 -0.81 -6.71
CA GLU A 77 7.79 -0.14 -5.44
C GLU A 77 8.15 -1.14 -4.35
N ALA A 78 7.41 -2.26 -4.27
CA ALA A 78 7.73 -3.32 -3.34
C ALA A 78 9.11 -3.95 -3.63
N LYS A 79 9.44 -4.12 -4.91
CA LYS A 79 10.76 -4.62 -5.31
C LYS A 79 11.87 -3.65 -4.91
N ASN A 80 11.64 -2.35 -5.09
CA ASN A 80 12.61 -1.32 -4.67
C ASN A 80 12.81 -1.35 -3.16
N TYR A 81 11.73 -1.49 -2.41
CA TYR A 81 11.79 -1.59 -0.95
C TYR A 81 12.64 -2.79 -0.52
N ALA A 82 12.36 -3.97 -1.10
CA ALA A 82 13.10 -5.19 -0.78
C ALA A 82 14.58 -5.04 -1.10
N LYS A 83 14.90 -4.52 -2.28
CA LYS A 83 16.28 -4.35 -2.72
C LYS A 83 17.07 -3.44 -1.80
N ARG A 84 16.50 -2.31 -1.42
CA ARG A 84 17.21 -1.31 -0.58
C ARG A 84 17.44 -1.81 0.84
N ARG A 85 16.66 -2.78 1.30
CA ARG A 85 16.77 -3.32 2.65
C ARG A 85 17.32 -4.75 2.69
N SER A 86 17.83 -5.22 1.56
CA SER A 86 18.38 -6.58 1.44
C SER A 86 17.41 -7.67 1.90
N LEU A 87 16.12 -7.45 1.62
CA LEU A 87 15.08 -8.44 1.85
C LEU A 87 14.84 -9.25 0.58
N LEU A 88 14.34 -10.47 0.76
CA LEU A 88 13.92 -11.29 -0.38
C LEU A 88 12.64 -10.71 -0.98
N THR A 89 12.48 -10.86 -2.29
CA THR A 89 11.28 -10.36 -2.97
C THR A 89 10.00 -10.91 -2.37
N GLU A 90 9.98 -12.20 -2.03
CA GLU A 90 8.83 -12.87 -1.44
C GLU A 90 8.53 -12.43 0.00
N GLU A 91 9.45 -11.72 0.65
CA GLU A 91 9.23 -11.16 1.98
C GLU A 91 8.51 -9.82 1.95
N VAL A 92 8.41 -9.20 0.77
CA VAL A 92 7.79 -7.89 0.61
C VAL A 92 6.59 -8.00 -0.31
N ILE A 93 5.42 -7.79 0.26
CA ILE A 93 4.13 -8.03 -0.39
C ILE A 93 3.57 -6.71 -0.90
N PRO A 94 3.41 -6.54 -2.23
CA PRO A 94 2.77 -5.35 -2.77
C PRO A 94 1.26 -5.38 -2.57
N ILE A 95 0.71 -4.25 -2.14
CA ILE A 95 -0.74 -4.05 -1.98
C ILE A 95 -1.09 -2.72 -2.63
N LEU A 96 -2.13 -2.71 -3.43
CA LEU A 96 -2.74 -1.48 -3.91
C LEU A 96 -4.01 -1.21 -3.10
N ALA A 97 -4.07 -0.07 -2.42
CA ALA A 97 -5.26 0.36 -1.69
C ALA A 97 -5.93 1.49 -2.45
N MET A 98 -7.24 1.38 -2.68
CA MET A 98 -8.02 2.37 -3.42
C MET A 98 -9.18 2.86 -2.56
N LYS A 99 -9.25 4.18 -2.40
CA LYS A 99 -10.31 4.80 -1.60
C LYS A 99 -11.69 4.57 -2.25
N THR A 100 -12.65 4.17 -1.44
CA THR A 100 -14.06 4.15 -1.83
C THR A 100 -14.70 5.45 -1.35
N HIS A 101 -14.99 6.33 -2.28
CA HIS A 101 -15.50 7.67 -1.95
C HIS A 101 -16.87 7.59 -1.28
N GLY A 102 -17.07 8.41 -0.26
CA GLY A 102 -18.31 8.42 0.52
C GLY A 102 -18.45 7.28 1.52
N LYS A 103 -17.44 6.45 1.68
CA LYS A 103 -17.44 5.33 2.62
C LYS A 103 -16.31 5.48 3.65
N SER A 104 -16.41 4.75 4.75
CA SER A 104 -15.36 4.73 5.77
C SER A 104 -14.09 4.09 5.22
N ILE A 105 -12.96 4.37 5.87
CA ILE A 105 -11.64 3.90 5.43
C ILE A 105 -11.59 2.38 5.25
N GLY A 106 -12.27 1.64 6.10
CA GLY A 106 -12.30 0.18 6.03
C GLY A 106 -13.02 -0.36 4.80
N LYS A 107 -13.71 0.49 4.04
CA LYS A 107 -14.37 0.11 2.78
C LYS A 107 -13.49 0.38 1.56
N SER A 108 -12.25 0.80 1.76
CA SER A 108 -11.26 0.84 0.69
C SER A 108 -11.13 -0.54 0.06
N LEU A 109 -10.95 -0.58 -1.25
CA LEU A 109 -10.70 -1.83 -1.95
C LEU A 109 -9.19 -2.05 -2.03
N VAL A 110 -8.77 -3.31 -1.96
CA VAL A 110 -7.36 -3.66 -2.15
C VAL A 110 -7.22 -4.60 -3.32
N THR A 111 -6.13 -4.44 -4.07
CA THR A 111 -5.76 -5.35 -5.15
C THR A 111 -4.46 -6.04 -4.77
N ILE A 112 -4.47 -7.36 -4.85
CA ILE A 112 -3.27 -8.20 -4.74
C ILE A 112 -3.41 -9.30 -5.78
N ASP A 113 -2.32 -9.99 -6.10
CA ASP A 113 -2.45 -11.13 -6.99
C ASP A 113 -2.94 -12.37 -6.23
N LEU A 114 -3.44 -13.35 -6.97
CA LEU A 114 -4.03 -14.54 -6.36
C LEU A 114 -3.01 -15.38 -5.58
N ASP A 115 -1.80 -15.50 -6.11
CA ASP A 115 -0.75 -16.27 -5.43
C ASP A 115 -0.43 -15.66 -4.06
N THR A 116 -0.30 -14.34 -3.99
CA THR A 116 -0.04 -13.63 -2.75
C THR A 116 -1.22 -13.79 -1.77
N PHE A 117 -2.43 -13.65 -2.27
CA PHE A 117 -3.62 -13.84 -1.44
C PHE A 117 -3.67 -15.26 -0.86
N SER A 118 -3.38 -16.28 -1.69
CA SER A 118 -3.33 -17.67 -1.24
C SER A 118 -2.26 -17.88 -0.18
N TYR A 119 -1.09 -17.27 -0.36
CA TYR A 119 -0.01 -17.33 0.62
C TYR A 119 -0.45 -16.75 1.97
N LEU A 120 -1.13 -15.60 1.96
CA LEU A 120 -1.63 -14.99 3.19
C LEU A 120 -2.68 -15.87 3.87
N LEU A 121 -3.56 -16.50 3.10
CA LEU A 121 -4.55 -17.44 3.64
C LEU A 121 -3.87 -18.63 4.32
N GLU A 122 -2.86 -19.19 3.69
CA GLU A 122 -2.14 -20.33 4.26
C GLU A 122 -1.47 -19.98 5.57
N ARG A 123 -0.85 -18.81 5.64
CA ARG A 123 -0.23 -18.35 6.88
C ARG A 123 -1.24 -18.11 7.99
N SER A 124 -2.45 -17.66 7.66
CA SER A 124 -3.48 -17.36 8.65
C SER A 124 -4.19 -18.61 9.17
N TYR A 125 -4.37 -19.61 8.32
CA TYR A 125 -5.21 -20.76 8.64
C TYR A 125 -4.49 -22.10 8.65
N HIS A 126 -3.34 -22.21 8.00
CA HIS A 126 -2.57 -23.47 7.93
C HIS A 126 -1.17 -23.33 8.50
N GLY A 127 -0.80 -22.12 8.81
CA GLY A 127 0.49 -21.82 9.38
C GLY A 127 0.41 -21.68 10.87
#